data_228f88c0162c4cd3c42772e91b7ef2f4
#
_entry.id   228f88c0162c4cd3c42772e91b7ef2f4
#
_cell.length_a   1.000
_cell.length_b   1.000
_cell.length_c   1.000
_cell.angle_alpha   90.00
_cell.angle_beta   90.00
_cell.angle_gamma   90.00
#
_symmetry.space_group_name_H-M   'P 1'
#
loop_
_entity.id
_entity.type
_entity.pdbx_description
1 polymer ?
#
loop_
_entity_poly.entity_id
_entity_poly.type
_entity_poly.pdbx_seq_one_letter_code
_entity_poly.pdbx_strand_id
1 'polypeptide(L)'
;MCIRDSAGSSQGELNNVFNTGAVASGVSGAKYIGGIAGYSVSVISNAYNTGNVGSVRAQYVGGIAGYSKTGTIENCWNSGEIAASHYLGGIAGYNNSDIRNCYNEGAIIGMGSSQYIAGIAGNSKSGMITNVYNLGEVTGYSQNYGVIIGTGDSVISNSYYKTDSGYKKYGDDSEYESIEAFNAAFLAGMTDSDKALW
;
A
#
# COMPACT_ATOMS: atom_id res chain seq x y z
N MET A 1 9.65 -7.34 -16.92
CA MET A 1 9.97 -6.01 -17.53
C MET A 1 10.36 -5.08 -16.41
N CYS A 2 11.59 -4.59 -16.39
CA CYS A 2 12.03 -3.66 -15.35
C CYS A 2 11.58 -2.25 -15.76
N ILE A 3 10.71 -1.63 -15.00
CA ILE A 3 10.28 -0.24 -15.23
C ILE A 3 11.10 0.60 -14.25
N ARG A 4 11.96 1.50 -14.76
CA ARG A 4 12.71 2.46 -13.95
C ARG A 4 11.91 3.69 -13.54
N ASP A 5 10.72 3.84 -14.11
CA ASP A 5 9.78 4.91 -13.82
C ASP A 5 8.38 4.33 -13.65
N SER A 6 7.58 4.92 -12.77
CA SER A 6 6.17 4.57 -12.66
C SER A 6 5.46 4.82 -13.99
N ALA A 7 4.59 3.91 -14.41
CA ALA A 7 3.67 4.18 -15.50
C ALA A 7 2.79 5.37 -15.07
N GLY A 8 2.77 6.47 -15.84
CA GLY A 8 1.94 7.63 -15.53
C GLY A 8 0.47 7.24 -15.42
N SER A 9 -0.04 6.42 -16.36
CA SER A 9 -1.38 5.84 -16.36
C SER A 9 -1.34 4.45 -16.98
N SER A 10 -1.95 3.46 -16.29
CA SER A 10 -2.12 2.10 -16.82
C SER A 10 -3.58 1.83 -17.16
N GLN A 11 -3.85 1.41 -18.39
CA GLN A 11 -5.15 0.93 -18.87
C GLN A 11 -5.15 -0.58 -19.15
N GLY A 12 -3.97 -1.19 -19.23
CA GLY A 12 -3.76 -2.62 -19.38
C GLY A 12 -3.25 -3.24 -18.09
N GLU A 13 -3.43 -4.55 -17.96
CA GLU A 13 -2.92 -5.32 -16.82
C GLU A 13 -1.41 -5.18 -16.67
N LEU A 14 -0.97 -4.96 -15.44
CA LEU A 14 0.44 -4.93 -15.05
C LEU A 14 0.72 -6.20 -14.22
N ASN A 15 1.46 -7.13 -14.78
CA ASN A 15 1.78 -8.39 -14.15
C ASN A 15 3.30 -8.65 -14.18
N ASN A 16 3.86 -9.15 -13.07
CA ASN A 16 5.29 -9.42 -12.92
C ASN A 16 6.15 -8.18 -13.20
N VAL A 17 5.81 -7.05 -12.61
CA VAL A 17 6.52 -5.78 -12.78
C VAL A 17 7.12 -5.30 -11.47
N PHE A 18 8.26 -4.65 -11.52
CA PHE A 18 8.90 -4.14 -10.32
C PHE A 18 9.62 -2.82 -10.54
N ASN A 19 9.75 -2.06 -9.47
CA ASN A 19 10.54 -0.86 -9.39
C ASN A 19 11.57 -0.95 -8.25
N THR A 20 12.82 -0.62 -8.57
CA THR A 20 13.91 -0.54 -7.60
C THR A 20 14.53 0.85 -7.52
N GLY A 21 14.11 1.75 -8.40
CA GLY A 21 14.57 3.12 -8.46
C GLY A 21 13.65 4.09 -7.71
N ALA A 22 14.20 5.20 -7.25
CA ALA A 22 13.38 6.25 -6.65
C ALA A 22 12.41 6.85 -7.67
N VAL A 23 11.16 7.03 -7.27
CA VAL A 23 10.12 7.71 -8.05
C VAL A 23 9.77 9.02 -7.36
N ALA A 24 10.20 10.12 -7.93
CA ALA A 24 9.94 11.44 -7.39
C ALA A 24 9.50 12.39 -8.50
N SER A 25 8.57 13.27 -8.17
CA SER A 25 8.20 14.35 -9.09
C SER A 25 8.94 15.63 -8.69
N GLY A 26 9.72 16.19 -9.61
CA GLY A 26 10.28 17.54 -9.51
C GLY A 26 9.24 18.65 -9.77
N VAL A 27 8.01 18.28 -10.12
CA VAL A 27 6.95 19.23 -10.47
C VAL A 27 6.04 19.47 -9.26
N SER A 28 5.85 20.73 -8.89
CA SER A 28 4.88 21.10 -7.87
C SER A 28 3.47 20.73 -8.32
N GLY A 29 2.72 19.97 -7.50
CA GLY A 29 1.35 19.59 -7.80
C GLY A 29 1.19 18.30 -8.62
N ALA A 30 2.19 17.44 -8.66
CA ALA A 30 2.03 16.08 -9.17
C ALA A 30 0.83 15.42 -8.48
N LYS A 31 -0.07 14.82 -9.25
CA LYS A 31 -1.34 14.33 -8.70
C LYS A 31 -1.26 12.88 -8.28
N TYR A 32 -0.73 12.03 -9.11
CA TYR A 32 -0.67 10.58 -8.88
C TYR A 32 0.78 10.10 -9.01
N ILE A 33 1.33 9.56 -7.94
CA ILE A 33 2.67 8.98 -7.94
C ILE A 33 2.59 7.59 -7.32
N GLY A 34 3.05 6.59 -8.05
CA GLY A 34 3.16 5.21 -7.57
C GLY A 34 4.48 4.60 -7.99
N GLY A 35 5.00 3.69 -7.22
CA GLY A 35 6.21 2.95 -7.58
C GLY A 35 6.04 2.12 -8.86
N ILE A 36 4.82 1.64 -9.12
CA ILE A 36 4.46 0.86 -10.31
C ILE A 36 3.57 1.66 -11.26
N ALA A 37 2.51 2.28 -10.76
CA ALA A 37 1.59 3.07 -11.59
C ALA A 37 1.15 4.35 -10.86
N GLY A 38 1.20 5.51 -11.51
CA GLY A 38 0.61 6.73 -10.96
C GLY A 38 -0.91 6.60 -10.85
N TYR A 39 -1.56 6.15 -11.92
CA TYR A 39 -3.01 5.93 -12.00
C TYR A 39 -3.31 4.61 -12.70
N SER A 40 -4.15 3.76 -12.11
CA SER A 40 -4.54 2.47 -12.70
C SER A 40 -6.06 2.31 -12.79
N VAL A 41 -6.51 1.74 -13.91
CA VAL A 41 -7.89 1.28 -14.12
C VAL A 41 -7.96 -0.22 -14.40
N SER A 42 -6.90 -0.95 -14.10
CA SER A 42 -6.74 -2.38 -14.42
C SER A 42 -6.09 -3.14 -13.27
N VAL A 43 -5.97 -4.42 -13.43
CA VAL A 43 -5.29 -5.31 -12.46
C VAL A 43 -3.80 -4.98 -12.40
N ILE A 44 -3.27 -4.89 -11.20
CA ILE A 44 -1.83 -4.89 -10.90
C ILE A 44 -1.57 -6.14 -10.08
N SER A 45 -0.78 -7.05 -10.59
CA SER A 45 -0.52 -8.34 -9.94
C SER A 45 0.96 -8.71 -9.92
N ASN A 46 1.37 -9.43 -8.88
CA ASN A 46 2.74 -9.93 -8.74
C ASN A 46 3.77 -8.82 -8.91
N ALA A 47 3.52 -7.65 -8.31
CA ALA A 47 4.34 -6.48 -8.48
C ALA A 47 4.96 -6.01 -7.15
N TYR A 48 6.16 -5.43 -7.24
CA TYR A 48 6.78 -4.90 -6.05
C TYR A 48 7.56 -3.60 -6.28
N ASN A 49 7.67 -2.83 -5.22
CA ASN A 49 8.46 -1.62 -5.18
C ASN A 49 9.43 -1.65 -4.00
N THR A 50 10.71 -1.44 -4.29
CA THR A 50 11.76 -1.25 -3.27
C THR A 50 12.35 0.16 -3.30
N GLY A 51 12.02 0.95 -4.32
CA GLY A 51 12.47 2.33 -4.47
C GLY A 51 11.63 3.29 -3.63
N ASN A 52 12.24 4.35 -3.14
CA ASN A 52 11.52 5.41 -2.45
C ASN A 52 10.57 6.14 -3.39
N VAL A 53 9.37 6.43 -2.92
CA VAL A 53 8.32 7.08 -3.72
C VAL A 53 7.81 8.33 -3.02
N GLY A 54 7.83 9.46 -3.70
CA GLY A 54 7.24 10.64 -3.10
C GLY A 54 7.58 11.97 -3.74
N SER A 55 6.91 12.99 -3.26
CA SER A 55 7.17 14.39 -3.56
C SER A 55 6.46 15.27 -2.55
N VAL A 56 7.08 16.36 -2.14
CA VAL A 56 6.59 17.27 -1.08
C VAL A 56 5.18 17.80 -1.31
N ARG A 57 4.68 17.82 -2.54
CA ARG A 57 3.36 18.36 -2.91
C ARG A 57 2.51 17.42 -3.76
N ALA A 58 2.85 16.15 -3.77
CA ALA A 58 2.03 15.15 -4.45
C ALA A 58 0.73 14.88 -3.68
N GLN A 59 -0.37 14.63 -4.41
CA GLN A 59 -1.67 14.43 -3.78
C GLN A 59 -1.94 12.97 -3.42
N TYR A 60 -1.66 12.04 -4.31
CA TYR A 60 -1.93 10.62 -4.14
C TYR A 60 -0.65 9.83 -4.36
N VAL A 61 -0.09 9.29 -3.30
CA VAL A 61 1.21 8.60 -3.35
C VAL A 61 1.10 7.22 -2.74
N GLY A 62 1.48 6.21 -3.51
CA GLY A 62 1.49 4.82 -3.05
C GLY A 62 2.73 4.06 -3.51
N GLY A 63 3.12 3.06 -2.77
CA GLY A 63 4.25 2.22 -3.14
C GLY A 63 4.00 1.44 -4.44
N ILE A 64 2.77 1.01 -4.67
CA ILE A 64 2.34 0.33 -5.90
C ILE A 64 1.57 1.29 -6.80
N ALA A 65 0.48 1.88 -6.33
CA ALA A 65 -0.35 2.78 -7.13
C ALA A 65 -0.61 4.11 -6.42
N GLY A 66 -0.46 5.24 -7.13
CA GLY A 66 -0.91 6.53 -6.61
C GLY A 66 -2.43 6.55 -6.46
N TYR A 67 -3.16 6.16 -7.48
CA TYR A 67 -4.60 5.98 -7.47
C TYR A 67 -4.99 4.68 -8.22
N SER A 68 -5.61 3.75 -7.51
CA SER A 68 -6.29 2.58 -8.09
C SER A 68 -7.78 2.88 -8.20
N LYS A 69 -8.27 3.09 -9.44
CA LYS A 69 -9.66 3.46 -9.68
C LYS A 69 -10.58 2.25 -9.84
N THR A 70 -10.11 1.25 -10.58
CA THR A 70 -10.82 -0.02 -10.82
C THR A 70 -9.81 -1.14 -11.01
N GLY A 71 -10.26 -2.38 -11.05
CA GLY A 71 -9.39 -3.57 -11.15
C GLY A 71 -9.12 -4.16 -9.76
N THR A 72 -7.96 -4.68 -9.57
CA THR A 72 -7.50 -5.26 -8.30
C THR A 72 -6.00 -5.02 -8.16
N ILE A 73 -5.52 -4.78 -6.94
CA ILE A 73 -4.10 -4.87 -6.61
C ILE A 73 -3.92 -6.16 -5.82
N GLU A 74 -3.14 -7.10 -6.35
CA GLU A 74 -3.00 -8.43 -5.75
C GLU A 74 -1.57 -8.97 -5.79
N ASN A 75 -1.19 -9.70 -4.73
CA ASN A 75 0.14 -10.29 -4.63
C ASN A 75 1.25 -9.23 -4.83
N CYS A 76 1.08 -8.06 -4.21
CA CYS A 76 1.98 -6.93 -4.37
C CYS A 76 2.58 -6.50 -3.04
N TRP A 77 3.79 -5.97 -3.08
CA TRP A 77 4.41 -5.47 -1.87
C TRP A 77 5.30 -4.23 -2.08
N ASN A 78 5.47 -3.49 -1.01
CA ASN A 78 6.34 -2.32 -0.95
C ASN A 78 7.29 -2.39 0.24
N SER A 79 8.57 -2.17 0.00
CA SER A 79 9.57 -1.93 1.04
C SER A 79 10.26 -0.57 0.92
N GLY A 80 9.98 0.19 -0.14
CA GLY A 80 10.48 1.55 -0.29
C GLY A 80 9.76 2.54 0.62
N GLU A 81 10.46 3.59 1.05
CA GLU A 81 9.87 4.70 1.81
C GLU A 81 8.86 5.47 0.95
N ILE A 82 7.73 5.83 1.54
CA ILE A 82 6.70 6.67 0.93
C ILE A 82 6.61 8.00 1.68
N ALA A 83 6.92 9.12 1.00
CA ALA A 83 6.95 10.43 1.65
C ALA A 83 6.24 11.51 0.82
N ALA A 84 5.14 12.08 1.34
CA ALA A 84 4.36 13.13 0.65
C ALA A 84 3.39 13.87 1.60
N SER A 85 2.50 14.72 1.03
CA SER A 85 1.72 15.68 1.82
C SER A 85 0.23 15.39 1.93
N HIS A 86 -0.40 14.48 1.15
CA HIS A 86 -1.87 14.35 1.19
C HIS A 86 -2.35 12.92 1.45
N TYR A 87 -2.48 12.10 0.43
CA TYR A 87 -2.98 10.73 0.52
C TYR A 87 -1.82 9.75 0.35
N LEU A 88 -1.39 9.12 1.43
CA LEU A 88 -0.23 8.23 1.44
C LEU A 88 -0.64 6.83 1.88
N GLY A 89 -0.20 5.85 1.11
CA GLY A 89 -0.35 4.44 1.47
C GLY A 89 0.82 3.60 0.97
N GLY A 90 1.20 2.60 1.72
CA GLY A 90 2.27 1.69 1.33
C GLY A 90 1.96 0.94 0.04
N ILE A 91 0.69 0.65 -0.23
CA ILE A 91 0.22 0.02 -1.46
C ILE A 91 -0.46 1.06 -2.35
N ALA A 92 -1.46 1.79 -1.87
CA ALA A 92 -2.18 2.77 -2.67
C ALA A 92 -2.39 4.09 -1.93
N GLY A 93 -2.13 5.23 -2.57
CA GLY A 93 -2.47 6.54 -2.00
C GLY A 93 -3.99 6.70 -1.89
N TYR A 94 -4.70 6.43 -2.97
CA TYR A 94 -6.17 6.39 -3.03
C TYR A 94 -6.64 5.11 -3.74
N ASN A 95 -7.59 4.43 -3.14
CA ASN A 95 -8.10 3.15 -3.63
C ASN A 95 -9.63 3.15 -3.80
N ASN A 96 -10.12 2.64 -4.94
CA ASN A 96 -11.52 2.33 -5.21
C ASN A 96 -11.68 0.89 -5.75
N SER A 97 -10.74 0.01 -5.42
CA SER A 97 -10.69 -1.34 -5.95
C SER A 97 -10.40 -2.34 -4.83
N ASP A 98 -10.34 -3.62 -5.14
CA ASP A 98 -9.88 -4.62 -4.18
C ASP A 98 -8.35 -4.56 -4.01
N ILE A 99 -7.90 -4.76 -2.77
CA ILE A 99 -6.48 -4.99 -2.43
C ILE A 99 -6.41 -6.32 -1.69
N ARG A 100 -5.67 -7.27 -2.22
CA ARG A 100 -5.56 -8.60 -1.61
C ARG A 100 -4.16 -9.19 -1.68
N ASN A 101 -3.79 -9.96 -0.65
CA ASN A 101 -2.48 -10.61 -0.57
C ASN A 101 -1.36 -9.58 -0.79
N CYS A 102 -1.40 -8.46 -0.07
CA CYS A 102 -0.45 -7.37 -0.24
C CYS A 102 0.18 -6.99 1.10
N TYR A 103 1.41 -6.49 1.07
CA TYR A 103 2.02 -5.99 2.29
C TYR A 103 2.91 -4.77 2.09
N ASN A 104 3.12 -4.06 3.19
CA ASN A 104 4.05 -2.95 3.26
C ASN A 104 5.04 -3.13 4.42
N GLU A 105 6.30 -2.98 4.12
CA GLU A 105 7.40 -2.93 5.09
C GLU A 105 8.11 -1.57 5.10
N GLY A 106 7.87 -0.75 4.06
CA GLY A 106 8.45 0.57 3.92
C GLY A 106 7.83 1.59 4.88
N ALA A 107 8.64 2.53 5.35
CA ALA A 107 8.15 3.64 6.17
C ALA A 107 7.21 4.55 5.36
N ILE A 108 6.15 5.03 6.02
CA ILE A 108 5.20 6.00 5.46
C ILE A 108 5.34 7.30 6.24
N ILE A 109 5.78 8.36 5.56
CA ILE A 109 6.12 9.65 6.18
C ILE A 109 5.23 10.75 5.63
N GLY A 110 4.28 11.20 6.43
CA GLY A 110 3.45 12.35 6.11
C GLY A 110 4.19 13.67 6.31
N MET A 111 4.36 14.43 5.24
CA MET A 111 5.03 15.74 5.27
C MET A 111 4.02 16.88 5.43
N GLY A 112 4.28 17.79 6.35
CA GLY A 112 3.42 18.96 6.57
C GLY A 112 2.02 18.59 7.05
N SER A 113 0.99 19.21 6.48
CA SER A 113 -0.42 18.94 6.84
C SER A 113 -0.99 17.78 6.00
N SER A 114 -0.45 16.61 6.15
CA SER A 114 -0.96 15.41 5.44
C SER A 114 -2.40 15.13 5.85
N GLN A 115 -3.25 14.73 4.88
CA GLN A 115 -4.68 14.53 5.16
C GLN A 115 -4.99 13.08 5.55
N TYR A 116 -4.42 12.11 4.84
CA TYR A 116 -4.74 10.68 5.01
C TYR A 116 -3.46 9.87 4.85
N ILE A 117 -3.03 9.23 5.92
CA ILE A 117 -1.79 8.45 5.96
C ILE A 117 -2.08 7.07 6.47
N ALA A 118 -1.62 6.04 5.77
CA ALA A 118 -1.79 4.67 6.23
C ALA A 118 -0.73 3.70 5.70
N GLY A 119 -0.60 2.57 6.38
CA GLY A 119 0.33 1.51 5.99
C GLY A 119 -0.02 0.82 4.67
N ILE A 120 -1.32 0.69 4.33
CA ILE A 120 -1.78 0.04 3.10
C ILE A 120 -2.43 1.06 2.15
N ALA A 121 -3.50 1.74 2.56
CA ALA A 121 -4.17 2.70 1.70
C ALA A 121 -4.52 3.99 2.44
N GLY A 122 -4.05 5.15 1.95
CA GLY A 122 -4.34 6.44 2.57
C GLY A 122 -5.84 6.71 2.63
N ASN A 123 -6.54 6.52 1.54
CA ASN A 123 -8.01 6.47 1.48
C ASN A 123 -8.45 5.25 0.69
N SER A 124 -9.37 4.46 1.22
CA SER A 124 -9.96 3.33 0.52
C SER A 124 -11.49 3.44 0.52
N LYS A 125 -12.03 4.06 -0.53
CA LYS A 125 -13.43 4.45 -0.59
C LYS A 125 -14.38 3.29 -0.91
N SER A 126 -13.89 2.27 -1.60
CA SER A 126 -14.69 1.09 -1.94
C SER A 126 -13.80 -0.12 -2.18
N GLY A 127 -14.41 -1.29 -2.29
CA GLY A 127 -13.73 -2.57 -2.49
C GLY A 127 -13.45 -3.29 -1.18
N MET A 128 -12.77 -4.41 -1.29
CA MET A 128 -12.35 -5.23 -0.15
C MET A 128 -10.83 -5.14 0.03
N ILE A 129 -10.40 -5.06 1.28
CA ILE A 129 -8.99 -5.17 1.66
C ILE A 129 -8.86 -6.47 2.46
N THR A 130 -8.19 -7.46 1.87
CA THR A 130 -8.15 -8.82 2.44
C THR A 130 -6.74 -9.39 2.38
N ASN A 131 -6.34 -10.10 3.44
CA ASN A 131 -5.00 -10.70 3.55
C ASN A 131 -3.91 -9.65 3.28
N VAL A 132 -3.88 -8.60 4.11
CA VAL A 132 -2.85 -7.58 4.01
C VAL A 132 -2.15 -7.40 5.35
N TYR A 133 -0.89 -6.97 5.30
CA TYR A 133 -0.23 -6.54 6.53
C TYR A 133 0.65 -5.31 6.33
N ASN A 134 0.84 -4.58 7.41
CA ASN A 134 1.77 -3.46 7.47
C ASN A 134 2.76 -3.65 8.62
N LEU A 135 4.04 -3.74 8.29
CA LEU A 135 5.16 -3.75 9.24
C LEU A 135 5.93 -2.42 9.22
N GLY A 136 5.70 -1.58 8.21
CA GLY A 136 6.32 -0.29 8.08
C GLY A 136 5.81 0.70 9.13
N GLU A 137 6.70 1.53 9.64
CA GLU A 137 6.34 2.63 10.52
C GLU A 137 5.51 3.66 9.74
N VAL A 138 4.43 4.16 10.36
CA VAL A 138 3.59 5.22 9.78
C VAL A 138 3.73 6.45 10.66
N THR A 139 4.23 7.56 10.11
CA THR A 139 4.52 8.79 10.85
C THR A 139 4.00 10.03 10.12
N GLY A 140 3.83 11.12 10.86
CA GLY A 140 3.40 12.42 10.33
C GLY A 140 2.21 12.99 11.07
N TYR A 141 1.87 14.24 10.74
CA TYR A 141 0.72 14.94 11.31
C TYR A 141 -0.47 14.80 10.36
N SER A 142 -1.46 13.99 10.72
CA SER A 142 -2.68 13.80 9.95
C SER A 142 -3.90 13.75 10.86
N GLN A 143 -5.03 14.25 10.36
CA GLN A 143 -6.33 14.09 11.02
C GLN A 143 -6.90 12.67 10.81
N ASN A 144 -6.47 11.98 9.74
CA ASN A 144 -6.89 10.64 9.39
C ASN A 144 -5.65 9.76 9.20
N TYR A 145 -5.31 9.10 10.27
CA TYR A 145 -4.15 8.24 10.39
C TYR A 145 -4.60 6.80 10.64
N GLY A 146 -4.03 5.85 9.93
CA GLY A 146 -4.36 4.44 10.10
C GLY A 146 -3.19 3.52 9.83
N VAL A 147 -3.17 2.39 10.54
CA VAL A 147 -2.14 1.36 10.34
C VAL A 147 -2.40 0.53 9.09
N ILE A 148 -3.66 0.36 8.69
CA ILE A 148 -4.09 -0.31 7.46
C ILE A 148 -4.70 0.72 6.51
N ILE A 149 -5.78 1.40 6.89
CA ILE A 149 -6.37 2.48 6.09
C ILE A 149 -6.45 3.78 6.91
N GLY A 150 -6.24 4.93 6.25
CA GLY A 150 -6.39 6.23 6.89
C GLY A 150 -7.85 6.65 6.99
N THR A 151 -8.63 6.39 5.95
CA THR A 151 -10.09 6.60 5.91
C THR A 151 -10.72 5.80 4.77
N GLY A 152 -12.04 5.68 4.80
CA GLY A 152 -12.84 5.09 3.71
C GLY A 152 -13.86 4.08 4.21
N ASP A 153 -14.59 3.49 3.25
CA ASP A 153 -15.72 2.59 3.49
C ASP A 153 -15.43 1.14 3.06
N SER A 154 -14.18 0.80 2.76
CA SER A 154 -13.79 -0.56 2.36
C SER A 154 -14.00 -1.57 3.49
N VAL A 155 -14.45 -2.75 3.11
CA VAL A 155 -14.52 -3.89 4.04
C VAL A 155 -13.11 -4.47 4.22
N ILE A 156 -12.66 -4.56 5.47
CA ILE A 156 -11.33 -5.07 5.81
C ILE A 156 -11.46 -6.41 6.52
N SER A 157 -10.72 -7.40 6.06
CA SER A 157 -10.68 -8.73 6.66
C SER A 157 -9.28 -9.32 6.61
N ASN A 158 -8.97 -10.19 7.56
CA ASN A 158 -7.69 -10.91 7.65
C ASN A 158 -6.47 -9.99 7.45
N SER A 159 -6.45 -8.86 8.20
CA SER A 159 -5.43 -7.82 8.05
C SER A 159 -4.67 -7.61 9.36
N TYR A 160 -3.38 -7.31 9.25
CA TYR A 160 -2.46 -7.32 10.39
C TYR A 160 -1.53 -6.12 10.35
N TYR A 161 -1.02 -5.74 11.52
CA TYR A 161 -0.03 -4.69 11.63
C TYR A 161 0.90 -4.90 12.83
N LYS A 162 2.06 -4.31 12.78
CA LYS A 162 3.03 -4.31 13.87
C LYS A 162 2.78 -3.13 14.81
N THR A 163 2.88 -3.40 16.11
CA THR A 163 2.92 -2.37 17.19
C THR A 163 4.20 -2.54 17.99
N ASP A 164 4.45 -1.65 18.94
CA ASP A 164 5.59 -1.76 19.87
C ASP A 164 5.49 -3.02 20.76
N SER A 165 4.26 -3.53 20.97
CA SER A 165 3.99 -4.73 21.78
C SER A 165 3.96 -6.03 20.98
N GLY A 166 4.04 -5.97 19.64
CA GLY A 166 3.99 -7.14 18.77
C GLY A 166 3.14 -6.94 17.51
N TYR A 167 2.55 -8.03 17.03
CA TYR A 167 1.72 -8.02 15.82
C TYR A 167 0.25 -8.10 16.20
N LYS A 168 -0.58 -7.27 15.59
CA LYS A 168 -2.04 -7.25 15.84
C LYS A 168 -2.83 -7.46 14.57
N LYS A 169 -3.98 -8.12 14.72
CA LYS A 169 -4.98 -8.21 13.66
C LYS A 169 -5.83 -6.95 13.65
N TYR A 170 -6.08 -6.42 12.47
CA TYR A 170 -6.98 -5.28 12.33
C TYR A 170 -8.44 -5.71 12.60
N GLY A 171 -9.12 -4.94 13.45
CA GLY A 171 -10.54 -5.16 13.77
C GLY A 171 -10.82 -6.16 14.87
N ASP A 172 -9.84 -6.79 15.47
CA ASP A 172 -9.95 -7.53 16.71
C ASP A 172 -8.69 -7.32 17.59
N ASP A 173 -8.78 -7.74 18.86
CA ASP A 173 -7.70 -7.60 19.84
C ASP A 173 -6.71 -8.77 19.84
N SER A 174 -6.74 -9.62 18.82
CA SER A 174 -5.81 -10.76 18.73
C SER A 174 -4.40 -10.26 18.53
N GLU A 175 -3.51 -10.62 19.42
CA GLU A 175 -2.09 -10.30 19.43
C GLU A 175 -1.27 -11.57 19.19
N TYR A 176 -0.20 -11.45 18.42
CA TYR A 176 0.69 -12.57 18.11
C TYR A 176 2.01 -12.39 18.83
N GLU A 177 2.41 -13.38 19.62
CA GLU A 177 3.64 -13.33 20.43
C GLU A 177 4.91 -13.45 19.60
N SER A 178 4.82 -14.00 18.39
CA SER A 178 6.00 -14.18 17.51
C SER A 178 5.68 -13.92 16.04
N ILE A 179 6.73 -13.68 15.26
CA ILE A 179 6.62 -13.54 13.81
C ILE A 179 6.16 -14.84 13.15
N GLU A 180 6.50 -16.01 13.72
CA GLU A 180 6.08 -17.32 13.22
C GLU A 180 4.59 -17.52 13.38
N ALA A 181 4.04 -17.17 14.57
CA ALA A 181 2.60 -17.23 14.84
C ALA A 181 1.81 -16.26 13.93
N PHE A 182 2.32 -15.05 13.74
CA PHE A 182 1.78 -14.07 12.81
C PHE A 182 1.76 -14.60 11.37
N ASN A 183 2.88 -15.10 10.87
CA ASN A 183 3.00 -15.63 9.51
C ASN A 183 2.06 -16.82 9.28
N ALA A 184 1.94 -17.71 10.27
CA ALA A 184 1.00 -18.83 10.20
C ALA A 184 -0.46 -18.37 10.08
N ALA A 185 -0.86 -17.36 10.87
CA ALA A 185 -2.20 -16.79 10.83
C ALA A 185 -2.46 -16.05 9.51
N PHE A 186 -1.49 -15.30 9.02
CA PHE A 186 -1.58 -14.58 7.75
C PHE A 186 -1.76 -15.56 6.58
N LEU A 187 -0.90 -16.58 6.49
CA LEU A 187 -0.97 -17.60 5.44
C LEU A 187 -2.23 -18.47 5.54
N ALA A 188 -2.76 -18.70 6.75
CA ALA A 188 -4.02 -19.44 6.90
C ALA A 188 -5.22 -18.77 6.22
N GLY A 189 -5.18 -17.44 6.07
CA GLY A 189 -6.20 -16.67 5.35
C GLY A 189 -6.08 -16.70 3.83
N MET A 190 -5.02 -17.29 3.28
CA MET A 190 -4.76 -17.35 1.84
C MET A 190 -5.21 -18.68 1.22
N THR A 191 -5.51 -18.66 -0.07
CA THR A 191 -5.67 -19.90 -0.84
C THR A 191 -4.33 -20.60 -1.04
N ASP A 192 -4.34 -21.91 -1.34
CA ASP A 192 -3.09 -22.64 -1.61
C ASP A 192 -2.33 -22.09 -2.83
N SER A 193 -3.07 -21.59 -3.81
CA SER A 193 -2.47 -20.92 -4.98
C SER A 193 -1.75 -19.62 -4.61
N ASP A 194 -2.34 -18.84 -3.71
CA ASP A 194 -1.73 -17.58 -3.26
C ASP A 194 -0.49 -17.85 -2.38
N LYS A 195 -0.55 -18.87 -1.50
CA LYS A 195 0.60 -19.27 -0.66
C LYS A 195 1.85 -19.63 -1.45
N ALA A 196 1.67 -20.18 -2.65
CA ALA A 196 2.79 -20.56 -3.52
C ALA A 196 3.55 -19.35 -4.10
N LEU A 197 3.04 -18.13 -3.92
CA LEU A 197 3.65 -16.88 -4.38
C LEU A 197 4.47 -16.17 -3.28
N TRP A 198 4.41 -16.68 -2.06
CA TRP A 198 5.10 -16.15 -0.87
C TRP A 198 6.19 -17.11 -0.38
#